data_5305d9e0e9baaa8aac34181e82267a18
#
_entry.id   5305d9e0e9baaa8aac34181e82267a18
#
_cell.length_a   1.000
_cell.length_b   1.000
_cell.length_c   1.000
_cell.angle_alpha   90.00
_cell.angle_beta   90.00
_cell.angle_gamma   90.00
#
_symmetry.space_group_name_H-M   'P 1'
#
loop_
_entity.id
_entity.type
_entity.pdbx_description
1 polymer ?
#
loop_
_entity_poly.entity_id
_entity_poly.type
_entity_poly.pdbx_seq_one_letter_code
_entity_poly.pdbx_strand_id
1 'polypeptide(L)'
;MSKANASAERIKDTISSVSNLVKVDSEEDAEIRGKGYVVFDDVSFSYEGTTRAISNISFVLERGKTLGIIGGTGSGKSTIINLMMRFYDTDKGRIYIDGKDIRSYDLPELRKHFGVVFQNDFIFHDTISSNIKIGRDISDEEMKKAAENAMASSFIEKYEDGYQHQAAIH
;
A
#
# COMPACT_ATOMS: atom_id res chain seq x y z
N MET A 1 5.61 38.27 -0.90
CA MET A 1 4.88 37.24 -0.12
C MET A 1 5.88 36.51 0.75
N SER A 2 5.62 36.35 2.05
CA SER A 2 6.55 35.66 2.95
C SER A 2 6.56 34.13 2.66
N LYS A 3 7.69 33.46 2.90
CA LYS A 3 7.80 32.00 2.75
C LYS A 3 6.76 31.24 3.57
N ALA A 4 6.33 31.81 4.71
CA ALA A 4 5.28 31.24 5.56
C ALA A 4 3.91 31.20 4.87
N ASN A 5 3.52 32.24 4.13
CA ASN A 5 2.26 32.24 3.39
C ASN A 5 2.24 31.22 2.25
N ALA A 6 3.35 31.06 1.52
CA ALA A 6 3.45 30.05 0.47
C ALA A 6 3.38 28.61 1.03
N SER A 7 3.93 28.36 2.23
CA SER A 7 3.81 27.06 2.89
C SER A 7 2.39 26.80 3.41
N ALA A 8 1.73 27.82 3.96
CA ALA A 8 0.35 27.71 4.41
C ALA A 8 -0.63 27.46 3.25
N GLU A 9 -0.43 28.10 2.10
CA GLU A 9 -1.23 27.83 0.88
C GLU A 9 -1.04 26.39 0.39
N ARG A 10 0.20 25.89 0.32
CA ARG A 10 0.45 24.49 -0.09
C ARG A 10 -0.22 23.48 0.85
N ILE A 11 -0.17 23.73 2.17
CA ILE A 11 -0.84 22.87 3.16
C ILE A 11 -2.35 22.94 2.95
N LYS A 12 -2.92 24.13 2.75
CA LYS A 12 -4.35 24.32 2.47
C LYS A 12 -4.77 23.58 1.20
N ASP A 13 -4.01 23.72 0.11
CA ASP A 13 -4.28 23.07 -1.17
C ASP A 13 -4.23 21.53 -1.03
N THR A 14 -3.24 21.01 -0.28
CA THR A 14 -3.14 19.58 -0.01
C THR A 14 -4.32 19.06 0.82
N ILE A 15 -4.74 19.79 1.87
CA ILE A 15 -5.88 19.41 2.72
C ILE A 15 -7.21 19.51 1.96
N SER A 16 -7.34 20.50 1.07
CA SER A 16 -8.55 20.72 0.28
C SER A 16 -8.62 19.91 -1.01
N SER A 17 -7.55 19.18 -1.36
CA SER A 17 -7.54 18.31 -2.54
C SER A 17 -8.57 17.20 -2.38
N VAL A 18 -9.50 17.12 -3.32
CA VAL A 18 -10.50 16.04 -3.39
C VAL A 18 -9.91 14.89 -4.18
N SER A 19 -10.08 13.67 -3.67
CA SER A 19 -9.68 12.45 -4.40
C SER A 19 -10.50 12.33 -5.69
N ASN A 20 -9.83 12.11 -6.81
CA ASN A 20 -10.47 11.82 -8.10
C ASN A 20 -10.93 10.35 -8.22
N LEU A 21 -10.73 9.55 -7.17
CA LEU A 21 -11.13 8.14 -7.14
C LEU A 21 -12.63 8.04 -6.96
N VAL A 22 -13.30 7.43 -7.93
CA VAL A 22 -14.76 7.26 -7.92
C VAL A 22 -15.11 5.85 -7.43
N LYS A 23 -15.93 5.77 -6.37
CA LYS A 23 -16.49 4.48 -5.94
C LYS A 23 -17.50 3.99 -6.96
N VAL A 24 -17.43 2.72 -7.30
CA VAL A 24 -18.38 2.03 -8.20
C VAL A 24 -19.14 0.98 -7.42
N ASP A 25 -20.43 0.85 -7.68
CA ASP A 25 -21.20 -0.27 -7.17
C ASP A 25 -20.83 -1.52 -7.97
N SER A 26 -20.31 -2.52 -7.27
CA SER A 26 -19.97 -3.82 -7.85
C SER A 26 -20.26 -4.90 -6.81
N GLU A 27 -21.01 -5.90 -7.22
CA GLU A 27 -21.18 -7.12 -6.44
C GLU A 27 -19.92 -7.99 -6.53
N GLU A 28 -19.79 -8.94 -5.60
CA GLU A 28 -18.76 -9.96 -5.71
C GLU A 28 -19.00 -10.81 -6.95
N ASP A 29 -17.94 -11.01 -7.73
CA ASP A 29 -17.95 -11.89 -8.87
C ASP A 29 -17.43 -13.27 -8.48
N ALA A 30 -18.35 -14.23 -8.38
CA ALA A 30 -18.01 -15.59 -7.95
C ALA A 30 -17.08 -16.29 -8.95
N GLU A 31 -17.17 -15.98 -10.24
CA GLU A 31 -16.28 -16.53 -11.26
C GLU A 31 -14.87 -15.97 -11.10
N ILE A 32 -14.73 -14.67 -10.87
CA ILE A 32 -13.45 -14.02 -10.58
C ILE A 32 -12.87 -14.54 -9.28
N ARG A 33 -13.67 -14.69 -8.23
CA ARG A 33 -13.24 -15.28 -6.95
C ARG A 33 -12.72 -16.71 -7.12
N GLY A 34 -13.35 -17.50 -7.99
CA GLY A 34 -12.91 -18.85 -8.34
C GLY A 34 -11.57 -18.89 -9.10
N LYS A 35 -11.20 -17.80 -9.78
CA LYS A 35 -9.89 -17.68 -10.45
C LYS A 35 -8.74 -17.44 -9.47
N GLY A 36 -8.93 -16.57 -8.45
CA GLY A 36 -7.85 -16.28 -7.50
C GLY A 36 -8.18 -15.19 -6.50
N TYR A 37 -7.23 -14.95 -5.58
CA TYR A 37 -7.37 -13.93 -4.55
C TYR A 37 -7.12 -12.51 -5.09
N VAL A 38 -6.09 -12.35 -5.94
CA VAL A 38 -5.82 -11.10 -6.67
C VAL A 38 -5.89 -11.40 -8.16
N VAL A 39 -6.70 -10.64 -8.87
CA VAL A 39 -6.84 -10.79 -10.32
C VAL A 39 -6.63 -9.43 -10.99
N PHE A 40 -5.67 -9.36 -11.90
CA PHE A 40 -5.51 -8.28 -12.86
C PHE A 40 -6.10 -8.76 -14.18
N ASP A 41 -7.04 -8.00 -14.73
CA ASP A 41 -7.75 -8.34 -15.97
C ASP A 41 -7.57 -7.21 -16.98
N ASP A 42 -6.66 -7.43 -17.94
CA ASP A 42 -6.29 -6.53 -19.06
C ASP A 42 -5.98 -5.09 -18.62
N VAL A 43 -5.25 -4.93 -17.51
CA VAL A 43 -4.99 -3.64 -16.86
C VAL A 43 -3.98 -2.83 -17.64
N SER A 44 -4.33 -1.58 -17.96
CA SER A 44 -3.43 -0.55 -18.51
C SER A 44 -3.55 0.73 -17.70
N PHE A 45 -2.44 1.45 -17.56
CA PHE A 45 -2.38 2.70 -16.82
C PHE A 45 -1.24 3.59 -17.30
N SER A 46 -1.48 4.90 -17.27
CA SER A 46 -0.51 5.95 -17.56
C SER A 46 -0.55 7.02 -16.48
N TYR A 47 0.61 7.49 -16.04
CA TYR A 47 0.67 8.70 -15.22
C TYR A 47 0.45 9.93 -16.11
N GLU A 48 -0.13 11.00 -15.58
CA GLU A 48 -0.29 12.27 -16.32
C GLU A 48 1.04 12.75 -16.90
N GLY A 49 1.02 13.13 -18.17
CA GLY A 49 2.19 13.64 -18.88
C GLY A 49 3.26 12.60 -19.24
N THR A 50 2.95 11.30 -19.04
CA THR A 50 3.90 10.23 -19.38
C THR A 50 3.33 9.28 -20.42
N THR A 51 4.23 8.56 -21.12
CA THR A 51 3.88 7.36 -21.88
C THR A 51 3.42 6.27 -20.91
N ARG A 52 2.62 5.31 -21.40
CA ARG A 52 2.06 4.20 -20.62
C ARG A 52 3.05 3.61 -19.63
N ALA A 53 2.67 3.58 -18.34
CA ALA A 53 3.46 2.95 -17.31
C ALA A 53 3.33 1.42 -17.34
N ILE A 54 2.11 0.91 -17.63
CA ILE A 54 1.83 -0.52 -17.87
C ILE A 54 0.77 -0.69 -18.96
N SER A 55 0.80 -1.80 -19.68
CA SER A 55 -0.11 -2.11 -20.78
C SER A 55 -0.55 -3.56 -20.76
N ASN A 56 -1.87 -3.78 -20.78
CA ASN A 56 -2.49 -5.10 -20.94
C ASN A 56 -1.92 -6.16 -19.97
N ILE A 57 -1.77 -5.78 -18.72
CA ILE A 57 -1.28 -6.68 -17.67
C ILE A 57 -2.43 -7.55 -17.19
N SER A 58 -2.24 -8.87 -17.31
CA SER A 58 -3.17 -9.85 -16.76
C SER A 58 -2.40 -10.91 -15.98
N PHE A 59 -2.83 -11.16 -14.76
CA PHE A 59 -2.35 -12.29 -13.95
C PHE A 59 -3.37 -12.64 -12.87
N VAL A 60 -3.20 -13.83 -12.33
CA VAL A 60 -3.97 -14.34 -11.21
C VAL A 60 -3.01 -14.77 -10.11
N LEU A 61 -3.27 -14.33 -8.89
CA LEU A 61 -2.57 -14.77 -7.69
C LEU A 61 -3.55 -15.48 -6.76
N GLU A 62 -3.37 -16.75 -6.58
CA GLU A 62 -4.16 -17.55 -5.65
C GLU A 62 -3.81 -17.23 -4.19
N ARG A 63 -4.76 -17.44 -3.29
CA ARG A 63 -4.52 -17.28 -1.85
C ARG A 63 -3.40 -18.21 -1.36
N GLY A 64 -2.47 -17.65 -0.60
CA GLY A 64 -1.32 -18.39 -0.06
C GLY A 64 -0.19 -18.65 -1.06
N LYS A 65 -0.29 -18.12 -2.27
CA LYS A 65 0.80 -18.20 -3.26
C LYS A 65 1.62 -16.91 -3.29
N THR A 66 2.81 -17.01 -3.87
CA THR A 66 3.73 -15.87 -4.08
C THR A 66 3.89 -15.61 -5.56
N LEU A 67 3.79 -14.33 -5.95
CA LEU A 67 4.06 -13.87 -7.31
C LEU A 67 5.35 -13.03 -7.30
N GLY A 68 6.34 -13.44 -8.09
CA GLY A 68 7.54 -12.66 -8.35
C GLY A 68 7.38 -11.78 -9.58
N ILE A 69 7.61 -10.46 -9.45
CA ILE A 69 7.58 -9.51 -10.57
C ILE A 69 9.00 -9.02 -10.82
N ILE A 70 9.55 -9.34 -11.98
CA ILE A 70 10.93 -9.01 -12.36
C ILE A 70 10.92 -8.03 -13.52
N GLY A 71 11.85 -7.08 -13.50
CA GLY A 71 12.01 -6.10 -14.58
C GLY A 71 12.99 -4.99 -14.20
N GLY A 72 13.48 -4.27 -15.19
CA GLY A 72 14.38 -3.12 -15.02
C GLY A 72 13.72 -1.93 -14.31
N THR A 73 14.49 -0.89 -14.04
CA THR A 73 13.97 0.39 -13.54
C THR A 73 12.99 0.97 -14.56
N GLY A 74 11.84 1.50 -14.08
CA GLY A 74 10.81 2.07 -14.95
C GLY A 74 9.89 1.06 -15.64
N SER A 75 10.03 -0.25 -15.39
CA SER A 75 9.17 -1.28 -16.01
C SER A 75 7.76 -1.41 -15.44
N GLY A 76 7.36 -0.53 -14.52
CA GLY A 76 6.00 -0.53 -13.96
C GLY A 76 5.77 -1.41 -12.71
N LYS A 77 6.82 -2.01 -12.12
CA LYS A 77 6.67 -2.87 -10.93
C LYS A 77 5.98 -2.14 -9.76
N SER A 78 6.45 -0.95 -9.41
CA SER A 78 5.85 -0.13 -8.35
C SER A 78 4.45 0.36 -8.73
N THR A 79 4.19 0.55 -10.02
CA THR A 79 2.88 0.94 -10.53
C THR A 79 1.82 -0.14 -10.23
N ILE A 80 2.18 -1.42 -10.36
CA ILE A 80 1.27 -2.52 -10.00
C ILE A 80 0.84 -2.43 -8.53
N ILE A 81 1.79 -2.19 -7.61
CA ILE A 81 1.49 -2.03 -6.18
C ILE A 81 0.63 -0.79 -5.95
N ASN A 82 0.96 0.33 -6.59
CA ASN A 82 0.20 1.58 -6.46
C ASN A 82 -1.26 1.42 -6.91
N LEU A 83 -1.49 0.67 -7.99
CA LEU A 83 -2.84 0.36 -8.48
C LEU A 83 -3.58 -0.60 -7.55
N MET A 84 -2.92 -1.63 -7.00
CA MET A 84 -3.52 -2.52 -6.01
C MET A 84 -3.98 -1.77 -4.76
N MET A 85 -3.16 -0.82 -4.27
CA MET A 85 -3.49 0.04 -3.13
C MET A 85 -4.51 1.14 -3.48
N ARG A 86 -4.90 1.19 -4.76
CA ARG A 86 -5.78 2.22 -5.31
C ARG A 86 -5.31 3.63 -4.96
N PHE A 87 -4.01 3.93 -5.23
CA PHE A 87 -3.54 5.32 -5.29
C PHE A 87 -3.95 5.99 -6.59
N TYR A 88 -4.24 5.18 -7.62
CA TYR A 88 -4.75 5.58 -8.92
C TYR A 88 -5.78 4.55 -9.39
N ASP A 89 -6.76 4.97 -10.18
CA ASP A 89 -7.65 4.06 -10.91
C ASP A 89 -7.01 3.67 -12.25
N THR A 90 -7.37 2.52 -12.79
CA THR A 90 -6.87 2.03 -14.08
C THR A 90 -7.49 2.78 -15.24
N ASP A 91 -6.71 3.05 -16.32
CA ASP A 91 -7.25 3.60 -17.57
C ASP A 91 -8.09 2.56 -18.30
N LYS A 92 -7.68 1.28 -18.23
CA LYS A 92 -8.34 0.14 -18.84
C LYS A 92 -8.20 -1.10 -17.96
N GLY A 93 -9.17 -2.00 -18.08
CA GLY A 93 -9.20 -3.25 -17.32
C GLY A 93 -9.64 -3.07 -15.88
N ARG A 94 -9.53 -4.14 -15.10
CA ARG A 94 -10.01 -4.18 -13.71
C ARG A 94 -9.05 -4.94 -12.82
N ILE A 95 -9.06 -4.58 -11.56
CA ILE A 95 -8.32 -5.29 -10.50
C ILE A 95 -9.35 -5.77 -9.47
N TYR A 96 -9.24 -7.04 -9.10
CA TYR A 96 -10.12 -7.65 -8.13
C TYR A 96 -9.31 -8.19 -6.95
N ILE A 97 -9.91 -8.10 -5.77
CA ILE A 97 -9.42 -8.73 -4.54
C ILE A 97 -10.55 -9.53 -3.95
N ASP A 98 -10.31 -10.82 -3.74
CA ASP A 98 -11.27 -11.79 -3.21
C ASP A 98 -12.61 -11.78 -3.99
N GLY A 99 -12.54 -11.66 -5.31
CA GLY A 99 -13.68 -11.63 -6.23
C GLY A 99 -14.39 -10.28 -6.36
N LYS A 100 -13.94 -9.24 -5.66
CA LYS A 100 -14.57 -7.93 -5.66
C LYS A 100 -13.68 -6.87 -6.32
N ASP A 101 -14.24 -6.05 -7.23
CA ASP A 101 -13.53 -4.95 -7.88
C ASP A 101 -13.01 -3.96 -6.83
N ILE A 102 -11.72 -3.60 -6.88
CA ILE A 102 -11.11 -2.70 -5.90
C ILE A 102 -11.79 -1.32 -5.84
N ARG A 103 -12.46 -0.89 -6.91
CA ARG A 103 -13.18 0.38 -6.97
C ARG A 103 -14.48 0.38 -6.18
N SER A 104 -15.01 -0.79 -5.82
CA SER A 104 -16.22 -0.92 -5.01
C SER A 104 -15.95 -0.93 -3.50
N TYR A 105 -14.70 -1.05 -3.09
CA TYR A 105 -14.32 -0.92 -1.68
C TYR A 105 -14.26 0.52 -1.23
N ASP A 106 -14.52 0.76 0.06
CA ASP A 106 -14.03 1.95 0.73
C ASP A 106 -12.51 1.86 0.87
N LEU A 107 -11.77 2.97 0.63
CA LEU A 107 -10.31 2.94 0.62
C LEU A 107 -9.68 2.40 1.92
N PRO A 108 -10.17 2.78 3.13
CA PRO A 108 -9.66 2.19 4.37
C PRO A 108 -9.87 0.68 4.45
N GLU A 109 -11.01 0.17 3.96
CA GLU A 109 -11.30 -1.27 3.94
C GLU A 109 -10.41 -2.01 2.93
N LEU A 110 -10.27 -1.48 1.72
CA LEU A 110 -9.37 -2.03 0.71
C LEU A 110 -7.94 -2.18 1.27
N ARG A 111 -7.43 -1.11 1.90
CA ARG A 111 -6.04 -1.07 2.38
C ARG A 111 -5.77 -1.99 3.56
N LYS A 112 -6.80 -2.45 4.29
CA LYS A 112 -6.66 -3.50 5.32
C LYS A 112 -6.26 -4.87 4.76
N HIS A 113 -6.50 -5.12 3.48
CA HIS A 113 -6.08 -6.36 2.83
C HIS A 113 -4.56 -6.43 2.58
N PHE A 114 -3.83 -5.34 2.75
CA PHE A 114 -2.42 -5.24 2.40
C PHE A 114 -1.53 -4.93 3.60
N GLY A 115 -0.40 -5.62 3.67
CA GLY A 115 0.80 -5.14 4.35
C GLY A 115 1.85 -4.82 3.28
N VAL A 116 2.30 -3.58 3.21
CA VAL A 116 3.22 -3.14 2.16
C VAL A 116 4.53 -2.70 2.77
N VAL A 117 5.64 -3.16 2.17
CA VAL A 117 6.99 -2.68 2.44
C VAL A 117 7.50 -2.04 1.16
N PHE A 118 7.77 -0.74 1.21
CA PHE A 118 8.33 0.00 0.08
C PHE A 118 9.86 -0.06 0.08
N GLN A 119 10.46 0.27 -1.04
CA GLN A 119 11.92 0.28 -1.18
C GLN A 119 12.58 1.35 -0.27
N ASN A 120 11.89 2.48 -0.04
CA ASN A 120 12.33 3.57 0.82
C ASN A 120 11.27 3.75 1.91
N ASP A 121 11.34 2.88 2.92
CA ASP A 121 10.47 3.01 4.09
C ASP A 121 11.01 4.07 5.05
N PHE A 122 10.10 4.73 5.73
CA PHE A 122 10.39 5.78 6.67
C PHE A 122 10.26 5.26 8.11
N ILE A 123 11.28 5.50 8.92
CA ILE A 123 11.26 5.22 10.36
C ILE A 123 11.17 6.56 11.09
N PHE A 124 10.20 6.70 11.97
CA PHE A 124 10.05 7.90 12.80
C PHE A 124 11.11 7.92 13.89
N HIS A 125 11.59 9.12 14.23
CA HIS A 125 12.48 9.33 15.36
C HIS A 125 11.71 9.16 16.68
N ASP A 126 11.48 7.91 17.05
CA ASP A 126 10.71 7.47 18.20
C ASP A 126 11.15 6.05 18.58
N THR A 127 10.56 5.44 19.58
CA THR A 127 10.87 4.07 19.97
C THR A 127 10.50 3.07 18.87
N ILE A 128 11.12 1.89 18.88
CA ILE A 128 10.72 0.78 18.00
C ILE A 128 9.24 0.42 18.23
N SER A 129 8.79 0.39 19.49
CA SER A 129 7.38 0.17 19.83
C SER A 129 6.45 1.17 19.13
N SER A 130 6.76 2.48 19.22
CA SER A 130 5.97 3.53 18.57
C SER A 130 5.94 3.37 17.06
N ASN A 131 7.07 3.03 16.44
CA ASN A 131 7.18 2.79 15.01
C ASN A 131 6.35 1.57 14.56
N ILE A 132 6.27 0.50 15.35
CA ILE A 132 5.44 -0.66 15.02
C ILE A 132 3.96 -0.34 15.19
N LYS A 133 3.60 0.37 16.26
CA LYS A 133 2.21 0.74 16.54
C LYS A 133 1.66 1.81 15.57
N ILE A 134 2.48 2.75 15.16
CA ILE A 134 2.11 3.88 14.26
C ILE A 134 0.79 4.53 14.70
N GLY A 135 0.69 4.90 15.98
CA GLY A 135 -0.49 5.55 16.56
C GLY A 135 -1.75 4.70 16.65
N ARG A 136 -1.68 3.38 16.34
CA ARG A 136 -2.79 2.46 16.53
C ARG A 136 -2.89 2.03 17.99
N ASP A 137 -4.12 1.89 18.47
CA ASP A 137 -4.39 1.35 19.81
C ASP A 137 -4.34 -0.20 19.76
N ILE A 138 -3.13 -0.72 19.86
CA ILE A 138 -2.86 -2.17 19.93
C ILE A 138 -2.06 -2.49 21.19
N SER A 139 -2.31 -3.65 21.77
CA SER A 139 -1.62 -4.12 22.97
C SER A 139 -0.12 -4.40 22.70
N ASP A 140 0.67 -4.48 23.75
CA ASP A 140 2.09 -4.84 23.64
C ASP A 140 2.25 -6.30 23.17
N GLU A 141 1.32 -7.19 23.53
CA GLU A 141 1.30 -8.57 23.04
C GLU A 141 1.08 -8.64 21.53
N GLU A 142 0.12 -7.88 21.02
CA GLU A 142 -0.15 -7.81 19.58
C GLU A 142 1.03 -7.22 18.81
N MET A 143 1.64 -6.16 19.36
CA MET A 143 2.84 -5.54 18.81
C MET A 143 4.00 -6.53 18.75
N LYS A 144 4.28 -7.26 19.85
CA LYS A 144 5.34 -8.27 19.89
C LYS A 144 5.08 -9.41 18.92
N LYS A 145 3.84 -9.88 18.83
CA LYS A 145 3.44 -10.91 17.87
C LYS A 145 3.62 -10.45 16.42
N ALA A 146 3.32 -9.19 16.12
CA ALA A 146 3.59 -8.61 14.79
C ALA A 146 5.09 -8.57 14.47
N ALA A 147 5.92 -8.18 15.44
CA ALA A 147 7.37 -8.18 15.29
C ALA A 147 7.93 -9.61 15.10
N GLU A 148 7.41 -10.58 15.83
CA GLU A 148 7.77 -11.99 15.68
C GLU A 148 7.42 -12.51 14.27
N ASN A 149 6.20 -12.26 13.81
CA ASN A 149 5.75 -12.64 12.47
C ASN A 149 6.60 -12.00 11.36
N ALA A 150 7.10 -10.78 11.60
CA ALA A 150 8.02 -10.08 10.70
C ALA A 150 9.50 -10.52 10.87
N MET A 151 9.79 -11.51 11.72
CA MET A 151 11.15 -11.95 12.07
C MET A 151 12.02 -10.82 12.67
N ALA A 152 11.38 -9.81 13.24
CA ALA A 152 12.06 -8.63 13.79
C ALA A 152 12.49 -8.81 15.25
N SER A 153 11.82 -9.64 16.03
CA SER A 153 12.07 -9.82 17.48
C SER A 153 13.54 -10.17 17.78
N SER A 154 14.14 -11.03 16.99
CA SER A 154 15.51 -11.52 17.21
C SER A 154 16.59 -10.44 17.16
N PHE A 155 16.37 -9.34 16.43
CA PHE A 155 17.29 -8.21 16.42
C PHE A 155 16.86 -7.10 17.38
N ILE A 156 15.58 -6.92 17.64
CA ILE A 156 15.06 -5.94 18.61
C ILE A 156 15.54 -6.32 20.03
N GLU A 157 15.48 -7.60 20.39
CA GLU A 157 15.89 -8.13 21.69
C GLU A 157 17.41 -8.03 21.96
N LYS A 158 18.22 -7.67 20.97
CA LYS A 158 19.64 -7.39 21.16
C LYS A 158 19.93 -6.03 21.80
N TYR A 159 18.97 -5.11 21.74
CA TYR A 159 19.07 -3.83 22.44
C TYR A 159 18.76 -4.01 23.93
N GLU A 160 19.50 -3.36 24.81
CA GLU A 160 19.28 -3.45 26.27
C GLU A 160 17.88 -3.02 26.68
N ASP A 161 17.33 -2.01 26.00
CA ASP A 161 15.99 -1.45 26.18
C ASP A 161 14.94 -2.06 25.25
N GLY A 162 15.33 -3.04 24.40
CA GLY A 162 14.44 -3.81 23.54
C GLY A 162 13.53 -2.93 22.67
N TYR A 163 12.23 -3.10 22.82
CA TYR A 163 11.21 -2.34 22.06
C TYR A 163 11.15 -0.85 22.42
N GLN A 164 11.76 -0.43 23.53
CA GLN A 164 11.85 0.99 23.93
C GLN A 164 13.08 1.67 23.32
N HIS A 165 13.90 0.94 22.59
CA HIS A 165 15.06 1.49 21.91
C HIS A 165 14.66 2.57 20.91
N GLN A 166 15.38 3.70 20.94
CA GLN A 166 15.15 4.81 20.01
C GLN A 166 15.60 4.42 18.61
N ALA A 167 14.67 4.37 17.67
CA ALA A 167 14.99 4.18 16.27
C ALA A 167 15.67 5.44 15.72
N ALA A 168 16.98 5.35 15.47
CA ALA A 168 17.75 6.45 14.88
C ALA A 168 17.58 6.43 13.35
N ILE A 169 17.28 7.61 12.76
CA ILE A 169 17.39 7.83 11.32
C ILE A 169 18.89 8.04 11.02
N HIS A 170 19.47 7.16 10.24
CA HIS A 170 20.81 7.33 9.67
C HIS A 170 20.73 7.83 8.24
#